data_9ec78aacd6f060702c35f08d676e3314
#
_entry.id   9ec78aacd6f060702c35f08d676e3314
#
_cell.length_a   1.000
_cell.length_b   1.000
_cell.length_c   1.000
_cell.angle_alpha   90.00
_cell.angle_beta   90.00
_cell.angle_gamma   90.00
#
_symmetry.space_group_name_H-M   'P 1'
#
loop_
_entity.id
_entity.type
_entity.pdbx_description
1 polymer ?
#
loop_
_entity_poly.entity_id
_entity_poly.type
_entity_poly.pdbx_seq_one_letter_code
_entity_poly.pdbx_strand_id
1 'polypeptide(L)'
;MTTTKKTTTKKTTVKTVKAKASSTPIPTLPTNPFVYEVFNAASKQRSKAKKVEVLKRYAHDSIMTVLIWNFDETAISVLPPGDVPYGTNREDNSMTGTLSDKINDAVGKMAEMGSNSLGSQDQGKSTIRKEYSKFYNFVKGGNDSLSSLRRETMFINILEGLHPLEAEILVLVKDKRLSEKYKITKEVVSEAYPQITWGGRS
;
A
#
# COMPACT_ATOMS: atom_id res chain seq x y z
N MET A 1 1.21 -69.20 47.57
CA MET A 1 0.88 -67.79 47.83
C MET A 1 1.47 -66.97 46.70
N THR A 2 0.70 -66.65 45.68
CA THR A 2 1.13 -65.95 44.47
C THR A 2 0.44 -64.59 44.42
N THR A 3 1.22 -63.52 44.55
CA THR A 3 0.71 -62.16 44.60
C THR A 3 0.76 -61.53 43.18
N THR A 4 -0.40 -61.27 42.59
CA THR A 4 -0.57 -60.69 41.28
C THR A 4 -0.46 -59.18 41.37
N LYS A 5 0.53 -58.58 40.72
CA LYS A 5 0.72 -57.11 40.57
C LYS A 5 -0.16 -56.55 39.44
N LYS A 6 -1.11 -55.67 39.81
CA LYS A 6 -2.01 -55.01 38.86
C LYS A 6 -1.33 -53.75 38.31
N THR A 7 -1.04 -53.74 37.01
CA THR A 7 -0.46 -52.58 36.30
C THR A 7 -1.56 -51.64 35.85
N THR A 8 -1.54 -50.43 36.38
CA THR A 8 -2.50 -49.37 36.01
C THR A 8 -1.94 -48.53 34.86
N THR A 9 -2.52 -48.65 33.66
CA THR A 9 -2.18 -47.84 32.51
C THR A 9 -2.83 -46.46 32.58
N LYS A 10 -2.05 -45.39 32.74
CA LYS A 10 -2.53 -44.01 32.67
C LYS A 10 -2.82 -43.61 31.23
N LYS A 11 -4.07 -43.39 30.91
CA LYS A 11 -4.52 -42.87 29.62
C LYS A 11 -4.27 -41.36 29.57
N THR A 12 -3.26 -40.93 28.79
CA THR A 12 -2.97 -39.51 28.54
C THR A 12 -3.96 -38.97 27.53
N THR A 13 -4.90 -38.16 27.97
CA THR A 13 -5.85 -37.46 27.10
C THR A 13 -5.16 -36.24 26.50
N VAL A 14 -4.78 -36.31 25.23
CA VAL A 14 -4.27 -35.16 24.45
C VAL A 14 -5.47 -34.23 24.18
N LYS A 15 -5.52 -33.09 24.88
CA LYS A 15 -6.45 -32.01 24.58
C LYS A 15 -6.02 -31.33 23.27
N THR A 16 -6.69 -31.66 22.20
CA THR A 16 -6.57 -30.90 20.93
C THR A 16 -7.17 -29.50 21.13
N VAL A 17 -6.32 -28.52 21.33
CA VAL A 17 -6.73 -27.11 21.35
C VAL A 17 -7.03 -26.71 19.91
N LYS A 18 -8.29 -26.77 19.52
CA LYS A 18 -8.74 -26.11 18.28
C LYS A 18 -8.56 -24.61 18.43
N ALA A 19 -7.51 -24.07 17.84
CA ALA A 19 -7.34 -22.64 17.66
C ALA A 19 -8.53 -22.13 16.84
N LYS A 20 -9.42 -21.37 17.49
CA LYS A 20 -10.53 -20.67 16.86
C LYS A 20 -9.93 -19.53 16.05
N ALA A 21 -9.64 -19.77 14.76
CA ALA A 21 -9.23 -18.73 13.83
C ALA A 21 -10.37 -17.70 13.74
N SER A 22 -10.21 -16.56 14.38
CA SER A 22 -11.11 -15.42 14.21
C SER A 22 -10.94 -14.92 12.77
N SER A 23 -11.78 -15.38 11.88
CA SER A 23 -11.77 -15.01 10.48
C SER A 23 -12.42 -13.64 10.33
N THR A 24 -11.63 -12.58 10.38
CA THR A 24 -12.10 -11.29 9.88
C THR A 24 -12.48 -11.48 8.41
N PRO A 25 -13.73 -11.24 8.00
CA PRO A 25 -14.13 -11.38 6.61
C PRO A 25 -13.33 -10.39 5.74
N ILE A 26 -12.99 -10.81 4.53
CA ILE A 26 -12.33 -9.90 3.57
C ILE A 26 -13.37 -8.87 3.15
N PRO A 27 -13.09 -7.56 3.31
CA PRO A 27 -14.02 -6.52 2.93
C PRO A 27 -14.28 -6.57 1.41
N THR A 28 -15.54 -6.41 1.02
CA THR A 28 -15.93 -6.26 -0.37
C THR A 28 -15.70 -4.81 -0.77
N LEU A 29 -14.77 -4.58 -1.69
CA LEU A 29 -14.48 -3.28 -2.28
C LEU A 29 -15.25 -3.12 -3.60
N PRO A 30 -15.41 -1.87 -4.12
CA PRO A 30 -15.96 -1.61 -5.45
C PRO A 30 -15.23 -2.38 -6.56
N THR A 31 -15.81 -2.44 -7.75
CA THR A 31 -15.21 -3.13 -8.92
C THR A 31 -13.83 -2.58 -9.30
N ASN A 32 -13.65 -1.26 -9.19
CA ASN A 32 -12.38 -0.57 -9.45
C ASN A 32 -11.94 0.22 -8.21
N PRO A 33 -11.50 -0.47 -7.14
CA PRO A 33 -11.14 0.22 -5.91
C PRO A 33 -9.89 1.07 -6.12
N PHE A 34 -9.75 2.14 -5.35
CA PHE A 34 -8.50 2.87 -5.25
C PHE A 34 -7.40 1.98 -4.67
N VAL A 35 -6.15 2.26 -5.01
CA VAL A 35 -5.02 1.46 -4.50
C VAL A 35 -4.93 1.55 -2.97
N TYR A 36 -5.20 2.73 -2.38
CA TYR A 36 -5.22 2.89 -0.93
C TYR A 36 -6.30 2.03 -0.24
N GLU A 37 -7.46 1.82 -0.88
CA GLU A 37 -8.52 0.97 -0.33
C GLU A 37 -8.07 -0.49 -0.26
N VAL A 38 -7.41 -0.97 -1.33
CA VAL A 38 -6.86 -2.34 -1.38
C VAL A 38 -5.78 -2.52 -0.30
N PHE A 39 -4.87 -1.55 -0.15
CA PHE A 39 -3.82 -1.61 0.86
C PHE A 39 -4.37 -1.53 2.28
N ASN A 40 -5.37 -0.69 2.54
CA ASN A 40 -6.07 -0.64 3.81
C ASN A 40 -6.79 -1.96 4.12
N ALA A 41 -7.46 -2.54 3.13
CA ALA A 41 -8.13 -3.84 3.29
C ALA A 41 -7.13 -4.94 3.63
N ALA A 42 -5.97 -4.98 2.96
CA ALA A 42 -4.89 -5.91 3.26
C ALA A 42 -4.27 -5.66 4.64
N SER A 43 -4.01 -4.39 4.99
CA SER A 43 -3.42 -4.01 6.28
C SER A 43 -4.27 -4.42 7.48
N LYS A 44 -5.59 -4.36 7.37
CA LYS A 44 -6.54 -4.77 8.41
C LYS A 44 -6.54 -6.28 8.65
N GLN A 45 -6.01 -7.09 7.72
CA GLN A 45 -5.93 -8.53 7.90
C GLN A 45 -4.78 -8.92 8.84
N ARG A 46 -5.07 -9.79 9.82
CA ARG A 46 -4.08 -10.26 10.81
C ARG A 46 -3.15 -11.34 10.25
N SER A 47 -3.67 -12.23 9.38
CA SER A 47 -2.89 -13.33 8.85
C SER A 47 -2.27 -13.00 7.49
N LYS A 48 -1.05 -13.50 7.25
CA LYS A 48 -0.35 -13.39 5.97
C LYS A 48 -1.21 -13.91 4.82
N ALA A 49 -1.80 -15.11 4.98
CA ALA A 49 -2.64 -15.73 3.94
C ALA A 49 -3.81 -14.85 3.52
N LYS A 50 -4.47 -14.17 4.48
CA LYS A 50 -5.57 -13.25 4.16
C LYS A 50 -5.11 -11.96 3.50
N LYS A 51 -3.94 -11.43 3.84
CA LYS A 51 -3.34 -10.30 3.11
C LYS A 51 -3.08 -10.67 1.65
N VAL A 52 -2.50 -11.84 1.43
CA VAL A 52 -2.26 -12.41 0.10
C VAL A 52 -3.58 -12.57 -0.67
N GLU A 53 -4.63 -13.08 -0.02
CA GLU A 53 -5.95 -13.25 -0.63
C GLU A 53 -6.57 -11.92 -1.06
N VAL A 54 -6.48 -10.87 -0.23
CA VAL A 54 -6.93 -9.51 -0.59
C VAL A 54 -6.20 -8.99 -1.82
N LEU A 55 -4.87 -9.08 -1.83
CA LEU A 55 -4.05 -8.60 -2.94
C LEU A 55 -4.35 -9.35 -4.24
N LYS A 56 -4.54 -10.68 -4.18
CA LYS A 56 -4.93 -11.49 -5.35
C LYS A 56 -6.33 -11.14 -5.86
N ARG A 57 -7.29 -10.92 -4.96
CA ARG A 57 -8.67 -10.60 -5.32
C ARG A 57 -8.79 -9.30 -6.10
N TYR A 58 -8.00 -8.29 -5.72
CA TYR A 58 -8.00 -6.96 -6.34
C TYR A 58 -6.74 -6.70 -7.17
N ALA A 59 -6.16 -7.77 -7.75
CA ALA A 59 -4.95 -7.67 -8.56
C ALA A 59 -5.14 -6.71 -9.74
N HIS A 60 -4.16 -5.83 -9.94
CA HIS A 60 -4.10 -4.92 -11.07
C HIS A 60 -2.64 -4.49 -11.29
N ASP A 61 -2.25 -4.20 -12.52
CA ASP A 61 -0.87 -3.82 -12.88
C ASP A 61 -0.38 -2.60 -12.11
N SER A 62 -1.26 -1.62 -11.86
CA SER A 62 -0.91 -0.46 -11.05
C SER A 62 -0.50 -0.80 -9.62
N ILE A 63 -1.16 -1.79 -9.00
CA ILE A 63 -0.82 -2.27 -7.66
C ILE A 63 0.54 -2.97 -7.69
N MET A 64 0.76 -3.84 -8.68
CA MET A 64 2.05 -4.51 -8.85
C MET A 64 3.18 -3.51 -9.09
N THR A 65 2.96 -2.51 -9.95
CA THR A 65 3.96 -1.45 -10.24
C THR A 65 4.35 -0.69 -8.97
N VAL A 66 3.38 -0.28 -8.15
CA VAL A 66 3.60 0.42 -6.88
C VAL A 66 4.37 -0.46 -5.90
N LEU A 67 4.00 -1.75 -5.79
CA LEU A 67 4.67 -2.69 -4.90
C LEU A 67 6.08 -3.03 -5.37
N ILE A 68 6.32 -3.16 -6.68
CA ILE A 68 7.66 -3.32 -7.24
C ILE A 68 8.51 -2.10 -6.90
N TRP A 69 8.02 -0.90 -7.17
CA TRP A 69 8.76 0.32 -6.87
C TRP A 69 9.16 0.41 -5.39
N ASN A 70 8.27 -0.01 -4.47
CA ASN A 70 8.58 -0.01 -3.04
C ASN A 70 9.53 -1.12 -2.60
N PHE A 71 9.35 -2.35 -3.07
CA PHE A 71 10.03 -3.54 -2.50
C PHE A 71 11.21 -4.05 -3.33
N ASP A 72 11.34 -3.64 -4.58
CA ASP A 72 12.50 -4.00 -5.39
C ASP A 72 13.64 -3.02 -5.11
N GLU A 73 14.74 -3.54 -4.59
CA GLU A 73 15.93 -2.75 -4.28
C GLU A 73 16.57 -2.14 -5.52
N THR A 74 16.42 -2.79 -6.70
CA THR A 74 16.93 -2.29 -7.95
C THR A 74 16.05 -1.20 -8.58
N ALA A 75 14.81 -1.05 -8.15
CA ALA A 75 13.94 0.05 -8.54
C ALA A 75 14.29 1.31 -7.73
N ILE A 76 15.42 1.93 -8.04
CA ILE A 76 15.94 3.11 -7.33
C ILE A 76 15.15 4.34 -7.75
N SER A 77 14.54 5.04 -6.79
CA SER A 77 13.88 6.33 -7.03
C SER A 77 14.92 7.40 -7.39
N VAL A 78 14.63 8.19 -8.41
CA VAL A 78 15.46 9.36 -8.82
C VAL A 78 14.85 10.69 -8.38
N LEU A 79 13.79 10.62 -7.55
CA LEU A 79 13.19 11.77 -6.91
C LEU A 79 13.90 12.10 -5.60
N PRO A 80 13.93 13.37 -5.16
CA PRO A 80 14.47 13.73 -3.87
C PRO A 80 13.77 12.96 -2.73
N PRO A 81 14.52 12.51 -1.71
CA PRO A 81 13.93 11.88 -0.53
C PRO A 81 13.20 12.91 0.35
N GLY A 82 12.28 12.42 1.16
CA GLY A 82 11.55 13.25 2.12
C GLY A 82 10.25 13.82 1.58
N ASP A 83 9.78 14.87 2.24
CA ASP A 83 8.48 15.46 1.97
C ASP A 83 8.45 16.20 0.62
N VAL A 84 7.31 16.20 -0.03
CA VAL A 84 7.13 16.83 -1.33
C VAL A 84 6.41 18.16 -1.13
N PRO A 85 6.99 19.29 -1.61
CA PRO A 85 6.28 20.55 -1.61
C PRO A 85 5.02 20.40 -2.47
N TYR A 86 3.87 20.68 -1.89
CA TYR A 86 2.60 20.61 -2.59
C TYR A 86 2.28 21.96 -3.22
N GLY A 87 1.92 21.92 -4.52
CA GLY A 87 1.77 23.10 -5.32
C GLY A 87 0.86 24.17 -4.74
N THR A 88 1.36 25.38 -4.83
CA THR A 88 0.61 26.59 -4.59
C THR A 88 -0.52 26.70 -5.62
N ASN A 89 -1.75 26.90 -5.18
CA ASN A 89 -2.73 27.57 -6.01
C ASN A 89 -2.09 28.87 -6.51
N ARG A 90 -1.94 29.00 -7.82
CA ARG A 90 -1.30 30.18 -8.46
C ARG A 90 -1.95 31.50 -8.11
N GLU A 91 -3.11 31.47 -7.47
CA GLU A 91 -3.91 32.67 -7.13
C GLU A 91 -3.76 33.11 -5.67
N ASP A 92 -3.33 32.22 -4.75
CA ASP A 92 -3.11 32.54 -3.34
C ASP A 92 -1.69 32.23 -2.90
N ASN A 93 -0.84 33.26 -2.91
CA ASN A 93 0.57 33.20 -2.47
C ASN A 93 0.77 32.88 -0.97
N SER A 94 -0.25 32.41 -0.25
CA SER A 94 -0.24 32.37 1.22
C SER A 94 -0.17 30.97 1.85
N MET A 95 -0.19 29.88 1.09
CA MET A 95 -0.16 28.53 1.68
C MET A 95 0.85 27.62 0.98
N THR A 96 2.10 27.75 1.36
CA THR A 96 3.12 26.70 1.19
C THR A 96 2.89 25.63 2.27
N GLY A 97 1.96 24.71 2.03
CA GLY A 97 1.78 23.51 2.84
C GLY A 97 2.55 22.35 2.23
N THR A 98 2.97 21.39 3.04
CA THR A 98 3.49 20.13 2.56
C THR A 98 2.34 19.21 2.12
N LEU A 99 2.62 18.20 1.28
CA LEU A 99 1.63 17.18 0.95
C LEU A 99 1.10 16.50 2.21
N SER A 100 1.95 16.31 3.22
CA SER A 100 1.58 15.75 4.52
C SER A 100 0.49 16.58 5.21
N ASP A 101 0.55 17.90 5.14
CA ASP A 101 -0.47 18.78 5.72
C ASP A 101 -1.84 18.58 5.03
N LYS A 102 -1.86 18.50 3.70
CA LYS A 102 -3.10 18.21 2.95
C LYS A 102 -3.67 16.82 3.22
N ILE A 103 -2.81 15.83 3.36
CA ILE A 103 -3.25 14.45 3.70
C ILE A 103 -3.88 14.46 5.09
N ASN A 104 -3.25 15.12 6.06
CA ASN A 104 -3.77 15.20 7.43
C ASN A 104 -5.12 15.95 7.47
N ASP A 105 -5.26 17.02 6.71
CA ASP A 105 -6.52 17.76 6.58
C ASP A 105 -7.62 16.91 5.92
N ALA A 106 -7.29 16.19 4.83
CA ALA A 106 -8.23 15.29 4.17
C ALA A 106 -8.65 14.11 5.07
N VAL A 107 -7.70 13.53 5.81
CA VAL A 107 -7.98 12.45 6.77
C VAL A 107 -8.84 12.97 7.93
N GLY A 108 -8.56 14.18 8.43
CA GLY A 108 -9.38 14.86 9.45
C GLY A 108 -10.81 15.06 8.98
N LYS A 109 -11.01 15.61 7.81
CA LYS A 109 -12.33 15.79 7.18
C LYS A 109 -13.08 14.47 6.97
N MET A 110 -12.37 13.39 6.54
CA MET A 110 -12.97 12.06 6.43
C MET A 110 -13.43 11.49 7.77
N ALA A 111 -12.69 11.76 8.84
CA ALA A 111 -13.06 11.32 10.19
C ALA A 111 -14.30 12.06 10.73
N GLU A 112 -14.42 13.36 10.43
CA GLU A 112 -15.54 14.21 10.84
C GLU A 112 -16.83 13.91 10.07
N MET A 113 -16.74 13.66 8.76
CA MET A 113 -17.90 13.49 7.87
C MET A 113 -18.37 12.04 7.72
N GLY A 114 -17.70 11.09 8.36
CA GLY A 114 -17.95 9.66 8.17
C GLY A 114 -17.37 9.13 6.84
N SER A 115 -16.98 7.86 6.84
CA SER A 115 -16.12 7.25 5.81
C SER A 115 -16.65 7.22 4.36
N ASN A 116 -17.84 7.78 4.09
CA ASN A 116 -18.50 7.70 2.78
C ASN A 116 -18.69 9.05 2.08
N SER A 117 -18.23 10.15 2.68
CA SER A 117 -18.53 11.48 2.14
C SER A 117 -17.28 12.32 1.93
N LEU A 118 -16.39 11.87 1.06
CA LEU A 118 -15.47 12.81 0.41
C LEU A 118 -16.27 13.60 -0.63
N GLY A 119 -16.31 14.92 -0.47
CA GLY A 119 -16.88 15.80 -1.47
C GLY A 119 -16.22 15.55 -2.84
N SER A 120 -16.93 15.79 -3.92
CA SER A 120 -16.47 15.53 -5.29
C SER A 120 -15.15 16.25 -5.64
N GLN A 121 -14.76 17.29 -4.90
CA GLN A 121 -13.50 18.00 -5.09
C GLN A 121 -12.30 17.27 -4.51
N ASP A 122 -12.49 16.42 -3.50
CA ASP A 122 -11.41 15.66 -2.85
C ASP A 122 -11.18 14.28 -3.47
N GLN A 123 -12.01 13.85 -4.42
CA GLN A 123 -11.86 12.55 -5.09
C GLN A 123 -10.66 12.47 -6.04
N GLY A 124 -10.07 13.61 -6.37
CA GLY A 124 -8.99 13.70 -7.36
C GLY A 124 -9.51 13.68 -8.80
N LYS A 125 -8.71 14.22 -9.72
CA LYS A 125 -8.98 14.24 -11.17
C LYS A 125 -8.49 12.96 -11.86
N SER A 126 -7.58 12.23 -11.21
CA SER A 126 -6.94 11.01 -11.71
C SER A 126 -6.81 9.96 -10.61
N THR A 127 -6.30 8.80 -10.95
CA THR A 127 -6.06 7.69 -10.03
C THR A 127 -4.71 7.04 -10.33
N ILE A 128 -4.11 6.36 -9.35
CA ILE A 128 -2.90 5.56 -9.57
C ILE A 128 -3.12 4.57 -10.73
N ARG A 129 -4.33 4.01 -10.87
CA ARG A 129 -4.68 3.09 -11.97
C ARG A 129 -4.58 3.72 -13.37
N LYS A 130 -4.72 5.03 -13.48
CA LYS A 130 -4.57 5.77 -14.76
C LYS A 130 -3.13 6.24 -14.97
N GLU A 131 -2.42 6.57 -13.89
CA GLU A 131 -1.11 7.22 -13.95
C GLU A 131 0.08 6.24 -13.90
N TYR A 132 -0.11 4.98 -13.47
CA TYR A 132 0.99 4.04 -13.19
C TYR A 132 1.93 3.81 -14.38
N SER A 133 1.43 3.91 -15.61
CA SER A 133 2.25 3.78 -16.81
C SER A 133 3.35 4.86 -16.95
N LYS A 134 3.22 5.98 -16.20
CA LYS A 134 4.21 7.06 -16.18
C LYS A 134 5.29 6.87 -15.12
N PHE A 135 5.14 5.91 -14.20
CA PHE A 135 6.01 5.79 -13.02
C PHE A 135 7.44 5.36 -13.36
N TYR A 136 7.66 4.75 -14.53
CA TYR A 136 9.01 4.46 -14.99
C TYR A 136 9.90 5.72 -15.09
N ASN A 137 9.31 6.90 -15.30
CA ASN A 137 10.06 8.16 -15.33
C ASN A 137 10.70 8.52 -13.98
N PHE A 138 10.25 7.93 -12.88
CA PHE A 138 10.72 8.24 -11.53
C PHE A 138 11.71 7.21 -10.99
N VAL A 139 12.04 6.20 -11.78
CA VAL A 139 12.98 5.13 -11.42
C VAL A 139 14.21 5.25 -12.32
N LYS A 140 15.40 5.02 -11.74
CA LYS A 140 16.68 5.04 -12.46
C LYS A 140 16.64 4.07 -13.65
N GLY A 141 17.18 4.50 -14.79
CA GLY A 141 17.16 3.71 -16.02
C GLY A 141 15.82 3.71 -16.79
N GLY A 142 14.75 4.28 -16.21
CA GLY A 142 13.46 4.32 -16.89
C GLY A 142 13.36 5.39 -17.97
N ASN A 143 13.85 6.61 -17.70
CA ASN A 143 13.90 7.71 -18.65
C ASN A 143 15.02 8.67 -18.31
N ASP A 144 16.20 8.43 -18.88
CA ASP A 144 17.40 9.22 -18.60
C ASP A 144 17.44 10.56 -19.36
N SER A 145 16.60 10.72 -20.39
CA SER A 145 16.48 11.99 -21.14
C SER A 145 15.70 13.08 -20.39
N LEU A 146 14.97 12.72 -19.33
CA LEU A 146 14.16 13.65 -18.57
C LEU A 146 15.00 14.36 -17.49
N SER A 147 15.05 15.70 -17.54
CA SER A 147 15.76 16.47 -16.51
C SER A 147 15.12 16.34 -15.14
N SER A 148 15.91 16.48 -14.06
CA SER A 148 15.43 16.37 -12.67
C SER A 148 14.27 17.31 -12.40
N LEU A 149 14.37 18.58 -12.82
CA LEU A 149 13.30 19.57 -12.63
C LEU A 149 11.99 19.16 -13.30
N ARG A 150 12.04 18.68 -14.55
CA ARG A 150 10.85 18.22 -15.28
C ARG A 150 10.26 16.97 -14.61
N ARG A 151 11.11 16.09 -14.11
CA ARG A 151 10.70 14.88 -13.41
C ARG A 151 9.97 15.20 -12.11
N GLU A 152 10.52 16.10 -11.30
CA GLU A 152 9.89 16.58 -10.08
C GLU A 152 8.56 17.27 -10.36
N THR A 153 8.52 18.18 -11.33
CA THR A 153 7.28 18.85 -11.75
C THR A 153 6.22 17.84 -12.21
N MET A 154 6.63 16.82 -13.00
CA MET A 154 5.71 15.76 -13.43
C MET A 154 5.17 14.96 -12.23
N PHE A 155 6.02 14.65 -11.25
CA PHE A 155 5.61 13.93 -10.05
C PHE A 155 4.62 14.75 -9.22
N ILE A 156 4.89 16.04 -8.98
CA ILE A 156 4.00 16.95 -8.27
C ILE A 156 2.65 17.05 -8.99
N ASN A 157 2.64 17.22 -10.31
CA ASN A 157 1.40 17.29 -11.10
C ASN A 157 0.56 16.01 -10.99
N ILE A 158 1.20 14.83 -10.92
CA ILE A 158 0.50 13.58 -10.68
C ILE A 158 -0.11 13.58 -9.28
N LEU A 159 0.67 13.94 -8.25
CA LEU A 159 0.17 14.00 -6.86
C LEU A 159 -1.02 14.94 -6.71
N GLU A 160 -0.98 16.11 -7.35
CA GLU A 160 -2.07 17.11 -7.35
C GLU A 160 -3.35 16.58 -8.02
N GLY A 161 -3.21 15.71 -9.01
CA GLY A 161 -4.34 15.08 -9.69
C GLY A 161 -4.94 13.90 -8.95
N LEU A 162 -4.24 13.31 -7.97
CA LEU A 162 -4.68 12.13 -7.25
C LEU A 162 -5.55 12.46 -6.04
N HIS A 163 -6.34 11.46 -5.63
CA HIS A 163 -6.94 11.48 -4.29
C HIS A 163 -5.82 11.58 -3.22
N PRO A 164 -5.97 12.38 -2.15
CA PRO A 164 -4.90 12.58 -1.15
C PRO A 164 -4.29 11.30 -0.59
N LEU A 165 -5.10 10.28 -0.31
CA LEU A 165 -4.60 8.98 0.17
C LEU A 165 -3.85 8.17 -0.89
N GLU A 166 -4.14 8.36 -2.19
CA GLU A 166 -3.35 7.77 -3.27
C GLU A 166 -2.02 8.53 -3.45
N ALA A 167 -2.06 9.86 -3.34
CA ALA A 167 -0.85 10.68 -3.37
C ALA A 167 0.11 10.30 -2.24
N GLU A 168 -0.40 10.09 -1.03
CA GLU A 168 0.38 9.59 0.11
C GLU A 168 1.08 8.26 -0.18
N ILE A 169 0.39 7.32 -0.84
CA ILE A 169 1.03 6.05 -1.25
C ILE A 169 2.26 6.32 -2.10
N LEU A 170 2.17 7.20 -3.10
CA LEU A 170 3.30 7.48 -3.98
C LEU A 170 4.48 8.12 -3.23
N VAL A 171 4.22 8.99 -2.27
CA VAL A 171 5.28 9.57 -1.41
C VAL A 171 5.94 8.49 -0.55
N LEU A 172 5.16 7.62 0.08
CA LEU A 172 5.71 6.50 0.86
C LEU A 172 6.53 5.53 -0.01
N VAL A 173 6.03 5.22 -1.21
CA VAL A 173 6.69 4.30 -2.15
C VAL A 173 7.99 4.87 -2.69
N LYS A 174 8.02 6.16 -3.01
CA LYS A 174 9.22 6.89 -3.42
C LYS A 174 10.38 6.71 -2.44
N ASP A 175 10.06 6.70 -1.15
CA ASP A 175 11.03 6.56 -0.04
C ASP A 175 11.10 5.12 0.53
N LYS A 176 10.49 4.13 -0.13
CA LYS A 176 10.48 2.71 0.31
C LYS A 176 9.80 2.48 1.68
N ARG A 177 8.87 3.35 2.08
CA ARG A 177 8.27 3.39 3.42
C ARG A 177 6.83 2.84 3.49
N LEU A 178 6.34 2.20 2.43
CA LEU A 178 4.97 1.69 2.38
C LEU A 178 4.63 0.74 3.54
N SER A 179 5.60 -0.08 3.97
CA SER A 179 5.42 -1.06 5.05
C SER A 179 5.12 -0.42 6.41
N GLU A 180 5.57 0.82 6.64
CA GLU A 180 5.35 1.53 7.91
C GLU A 180 3.85 1.76 8.14
N LYS A 181 3.13 2.17 7.10
CA LYS A 181 1.70 2.45 7.18
C LYS A 181 0.83 1.21 6.95
N TYR A 182 1.09 0.47 5.88
CA TYR A 182 0.18 -0.57 5.42
C TYR A 182 0.53 -1.99 5.89
N LYS A 183 1.65 -2.18 6.61
CA LYS A 183 2.08 -3.48 7.15
C LYS A 183 2.06 -4.61 6.10
N ILE A 184 2.35 -4.27 4.86
CA ILE A 184 2.56 -5.20 3.74
C ILE A 184 4.07 -5.42 3.65
N THR A 185 4.51 -6.66 3.49
CA THR A 185 5.93 -7.01 3.38
C THR A 185 6.23 -7.64 2.03
N LYS A 186 7.51 -7.68 1.64
CA LYS A 186 7.97 -8.27 0.39
C LYS A 186 7.52 -9.73 0.24
N GLU A 187 7.52 -10.51 1.33
CA GLU A 187 7.10 -11.91 1.35
C GLU A 187 5.60 -12.05 1.05
N VAL A 188 4.77 -11.13 1.52
CA VAL A 188 3.33 -11.09 1.21
C VAL A 188 3.13 -10.81 -0.26
N VAL A 189 3.89 -9.85 -0.81
CA VAL A 189 3.82 -9.47 -2.23
C VAL A 189 4.29 -10.61 -3.13
N SER A 190 5.42 -11.27 -2.81
CA SER A 190 5.95 -12.39 -3.58
C SER A 190 5.01 -13.58 -3.62
N GLU A 191 4.28 -13.84 -2.52
CA GLU A 191 3.28 -14.91 -2.47
C GLU A 191 1.98 -14.50 -3.20
N ALA A 192 1.61 -13.21 -3.16
CA ALA A 192 0.45 -12.71 -3.87
C ALA A 192 0.66 -12.70 -5.39
N TYR A 193 1.85 -12.31 -5.83
CA TYR A 193 2.21 -12.07 -7.22
C TYR A 193 3.50 -12.82 -7.60
N PRO A 194 3.47 -14.15 -7.73
CA PRO A 194 4.65 -14.95 -8.06
C PRO A 194 5.24 -14.64 -9.43
N GLN A 195 4.49 -13.96 -10.32
CA GLN A 195 4.95 -13.50 -11.62
C GLN A 195 5.91 -12.31 -11.53
N ILE A 196 6.01 -11.62 -10.38
CA ILE A 196 6.95 -10.51 -10.22
C ILE A 196 8.37 -11.06 -10.17
N THR A 197 9.19 -10.66 -11.14
CA THR A 197 10.64 -10.87 -11.10
C THR A 197 11.28 -9.72 -10.32
N TRP A 198 11.99 -10.05 -9.26
CA TRP A 198 12.72 -9.09 -8.44
C TRP A 198 14.13 -8.87 -8.98
N GLY A 199 14.57 -7.62 -8.99
CA GLY A 199 15.89 -7.26 -9.48
C GLY A 199 15.96 -6.92 -10.96
N GLY A 200 17.14 -6.41 -11.42
CA GLY A 200 17.42 -6.13 -12.83
C GLY A 200 16.73 -4.90 -13.43
N ARG A 201 16.37 -3.90 -12.59
CA ARG A 201 15.67 -2.67 -13.04
C ARG A 201 16.53 -1.42 -13.02
N SER A 202 17.80 -1.51 -12.63
CA SER A 202 18.75 -0.37 -12.60
C SER A 202 19.92 -0.63 -13.53
#